data_884b1d3cc05bd9ed4f32644eba83a1fe
#
_entry.id   884b1d3cc05bd9ed4f32644eba83a1fe
#
_cell.length_a   1.000
_cell.length_b   1.000
_cell.length_c   1.000
_cell.angle_alpha   90.00
_cell.angle_beta   90.00
_cell.angle_gamma   90.00
#
_symmetry.space_group_name_H-M   'P 1'
#
loop_
_entity.id
_entity.type
_entity.pdbx_description
1 polymer ?
#
loop_
_entity_poly.entity_id
_entity_poly.type
_entity_poly.pdbx_seq_one_letter_code
_entity_poly.pdbx_strand_id
1 'polypeptide(L)'
;MLMKMATVYGDDNVTTLYKRDALGRIVFWRIETDGSHERVSYGLFERLSDVGQVIVSASTKTSYKSQIKRKIDRGYKTVEMYGITDDMYESANQLHDLLDNVIPKFATDANNVDKPMKCQKWKTGIFDYSNGAFADPKINGVRCTIKYEAVDNGLFGTTYEVVIRSKEGLRYNVKHIEDAFMTYVYCIPNYRNITFDGELYIKGQKNTTIGGAARNPKNPLHKYLQFVNFDLSIPDVSNRDRYYLRRDILNHAWNKATVSNSDDIYIQFKPEEHDATKSAKIVSLCSINIKGDSDVEAYRDRCIAAGYEGCVVRSKIAEYKFGSRPQTMMKAKQCEETECLCLDILVDRITKIVDGH
;
A
#
# COMPACT_ATOMS: atom_id res chain seq x y z
N MET A 1 -10.67 35.10 -19.87
CA MET A 1 -9.23 35.36 -19.55
C MET A 1 -8.68 34.07 -19.02
N LEU A 2 -8.16 33.21 -19.91
CA LEU A 2 -7.61 31.91 -19.58
C LEU A 2 -6.32 32.13 -18.80
N MET A 3 -6.31 31.74 -17.50
CA MET A 3 -5.07 31.60 -16.75
C MET A 3 -4.23 30.55 -17.46
N LYS A 4 -3.16 30.94 -18.15
CA LYS A 4 -2.09 30.01 -18.51
C LYS A 4 -1.67 29.31 -17.23
N MET A 5 -1.90 28.00 -17.14
CA MET A 5 -1.30 27.19 -16.09
C MET A 5 0.20 27.20 -16.36
N ALA A 6 0.93 27.98 -15.57
CA ALA A 6 2.38 28.08 -15.68
C ALA A 6 3.01 26.72 -15.44
N THR A 7 3.83 26.31 -16.35
CA THR A 7 4.60 25.09 -16.36
C THR A 7 5.82 25.18 -15.47
N VAL A 8 6.22 24.06 -14.99
CA VAL A 8 7.16 23.82 -13.91
C VAL A 8 8.60 23.95 -14.36
N TYR A 9 9.15 24.85 -14.85
CA TYR A 9 10.58 25.23 -14.91
C TYR A 9 10.77 26.63 -15.54
N GLY A 10 9.74 27.47 -15.47
CA GLY A 10 9.82 28.85 -15.94
C GLY A 10 9.60 29.91 -14.83
N ASP A 11 8.85 29.53 -13.78
CA ASP A 11 8.69 30.34 -12.57
C ASP A 11 9.13 29.51 -11.39
N ASP A 12 10.24 29.86 -10.75
CA ASP A 12 10.80 29.17 -9.57
C ASP A 12 9.83 29.11 -8.37
N ASN A 13 8.65 29.66 -8.52
CA ASN A 13 7.68 29.91 -7.45
C ASN A 13 6.40 29.08 -7.53
N VAL A 14 6.18 28.27 -8.57
CA VAL A 14 4.96 27.48 -8.73
C VAL A 14 5.29 26.06 -9.19
N THR A 15 4.76 25.05 -8.49
CA THR A 15 4.86 23.65 -8.91
C THR A 15 3.51 22.98 -8.87
N THR A 16 3.09 22.35 -9.97
CA THR A 16 1.89 21.52 -10.03
C THR A 16 2.25 20.07 -10.30
N LEU A 17 1.68 19.18 -9.52
CA LEU A 17 1.92 17.75 -9.56
C LEU A 17 0.59 17.02 -9.73
N TYR A 18 0.60 15.94 -10.49
CA TYR A 18 -0.58 15.13 -10.81
C TYR A 18 -0.36 13.68 -10.44
N LYS A 19 -1.44 12.97 -10.11
CA LYS A 19 -1.48 11.51 -10.01
C LYS A 19 -2.91 11.01 -10.15
N ARG A 20 -3.10 9.68 -10.19
CA ARG A 20 -4.42 9.07 -10.06
C ARG A 20 -4.72 8.72 -8.60
N ASP A 21 -5.94 8.99 -8.14
CA ASP A 21 -6.39 8.60 -6.79
C ASP A 21 -6.83 7.12 -6.75
N ALA A 22 -7.25 6.66 -5.57
CA ALA A 22 -7.70 5.29 -5.37
C ALA A 22 -9.01 4.94 -6.12
N LEU A 23 -9.73 5.94 -6.61
CA LEU A 23 -10.94 5.77 -7.42
C LEU A 23 -10.66 5.85 -8.92
N GLY A 24 -9.39 5.97 -9.31
CA GLY A 24 -8.98 6.08 -10.70
C GLY A 24 -9.10 7.47 -11.30
N ARG A 25 -9.41 8.51 -10.50
CA ARG A 25 -9.56 9.89 -10.97
C ARG A 25 -8.23 10.63 -10.92
N ILE A 26 -8.02 11.56 -11.86
CA ILE A 26 -6.83 12.41 -11.85
C ILE A 26 -7.00 13.48 -10.76
N VAL A 27 -6.01 13.59 -9.89
CA VAL A 27 -5.93 14.60 -8.84
C VAL A 27 -4.68 15.45 -9.04
N PHE A 28 -4.77 16.74 -8.70
CA PHE A 28 -3.63 17.64 -8.69
C PHE A 28 -3.28 18.11 -7.28
N TRP A 29 -2.04 18.51 -7.12
CA TRP A 29 -1.54 19.25 -5.98
C TRP A 29 -0.58 20.34 -6.49
N ARG A 30 -0.84 21.58 -6.11
CA ARG A 30 -0.09 22.75 -6.55
C ARG A 30 0.40 23.52 -5.34
N ILE A 31 1.63 23.97 -5.38
CA ILE A 31 2.22 24.87 -4.42
C ILE A 31 2.75 26.11 -5.12
N GLU A 32 2.49 27.25 -4.53
CA GLU A 32 2.98 28.56 -4.98
C GLU A 32 3.72 29.19 -3.79
N THR A 33 4.78 29.93 -4.08
CA THR A 33 5.51 30.70 -3.07
C THR A 33 5.82 32.10 -3.57
N ASP A 34 5.76 33.08 -2.68
CA ASP A 34 6.27 34.43 -2.91
C ASP A 34 7.62 34.66 -2.22
N GLY A 35 8.25 33.58 -1.73
CA GLY A 35 9.49 33.60 -0.96
C GLY A 35 9.28 33.77 0.56
N SER A 36 8.11 34.28 0.96
CA SER A 36 7.75 34.50 2.38
C SER A 36 6.63 33.58 2.84
N HIS A 37 5.71 33.30 1.94
CA HIS A 37 4.53 32.46 2.21
C HIS A 37 4.38 31.39 1.14
N GLU A 38 3.80 30.26 1.55
CA GLU A 38 3.47 29.15 0.68
C GLU A 38 1.97 28.96 0.64
N ARG A 39 1.41 28.87 -0.55
CA ARG A 39 0.01 28.58 -0.81
C ARG A 39 -0.13 27.23 -1.48
N VAL A 40 -0.91 26.35 -0.89
CA VAL A 40 -1.16 25.01 -1.43
C VAL A 40 -2.61 24.90 -1.88
N SER A 41 -2.83 24.41 -3.09
CA SER A 41 -4.13 24.03 -3.61
C SER A 41 -4.11 22.58 -4.10
N TYR A 42 -5.22 21.86 -3.93
CA TYR A 42 -5.34 20.48 -4.42
C TYR A 42 -6.81 20.11 -4.63
N GLY A 43 -7.04 19.12 -5.46
CA GLY A 43 -8.40 18.68 -5.78
C GLY A 43 -8.42 17.69 -6.93
N LEU A 44 -9.60 17.47 -7.48
CA LEU A 44 -9.77 16.73 -8.72
C LEU A 44 -9.31 17.59 -9.89
N PHE A 45 -8.61 16.97 -10.84
CA PHE A 45 -8.30 17.58 -12.13
C PHE A 45 -9.24 16.97 -13.15
N GLU A 46 -10.33 17.68 -13.41
CA GLU A 46 -11.42 17.25 -14.28
C GLU A 46 -11.49 18.13 -15.53
N ARG A 47 -12.22 17.70 -16.55
CA ARG A 47 -12.53 18.53 -17.69
C ARG A 47 -13.36 19.72 -17.24
N LEU A 48 -13.26 20.85 -17.94
CA LEU A 48 -13.90 22.13 -17.58
C LEU A 48 -15.43 22.06 -17.33
N SER A 49 -16.10 20.99 -17.76
CA SER A 49 -17.52 20.75 -17.49
C SER A 49 -17.82 20.25 -16.07
N ASP A 50 -16.80 19.75 -15.34
CA ASP A 50 -16.96 19.11 -14.04
C ASP A 50 -15.98 19.74 -13.05
N VAL A 51 -16.32 20.94 -12.57
CA VAL A 51 -15.44 21.68 -11.63
C VAL A 51 -15.40 20.96 -10.29
N GLY A 52 -14.33 20.19 -10.09
CA GLY A 52 -14.03 19.55 -8.80
C GLY A 52 -13.72 20.58 -7.71
N GLN A 53 -13.99 20.21 -6.47
CA GLN A 53 -13.75 21.08 -5.32
C GLN A 53 -12.24 21.32 -5.12
N VAL A 54 -11.81 22.58 -5.21
CA VAL A 54 -10.44 23.00 -4.96
C VAL A 54 -10.29 23.42 -3.50
N ILE A 55 -9.45 22.74 -2.75
CA ILE A 55 -9.14 23.09 -1.37
C ILE A 55 -7.84 23.88 -1.34
N VAL A 56 -7.88 25.05 -0.73
CA VAL A 56 -6.72 25.94 -0.57
C VAL A 56 -6.34 25.99 0.90
N SER A 57 -5.07 25.72 1.21
CA SER A 57 -4.53 25.88 2.56
C SER A 57 -3.22 26.65 2.53
N ALA A 58 -2.98 27.49 3.53
CA ALA A 58 -1.69 28.12 3.74
C ALA A 58 -0.84 27.22 4.66
N SER A 59 0.42 26.99 4.29
CA SER A 59 1.36 26.25 5.14
C SER A 59 2.61 27.10 5.37
N THR A 60 3.02 27.23 6.62
CA THR A 60 4.11 28.13 7.03
C THR A 60 5.33 27.41 7.63
N LYS A 61 5.29 26.07 7.79
CA LYS A 61 6.29 25.35 8.62
C LYS A 61 7.28 24.46 7.87
N THR A 62 7.09 24.24 6.58
CA THR A 62 7.94 23.30 5.83
C THR A 62 8.36 23.94 4.52
N SER A 63 9.63 23.91 4.17
CA SER A 63 10.14 24.55 2.96
C SER A 63 9.46 24.02 1.70
N TYR A 64 9.24 24.89 0.72
CA TYR A 64 8.70 24.62 -0.60
C TYR A 64 9.24 23.33 -1.22
N LYS A 65 10.57 23.22 -1.31
CA LYS A 65 11.24 22.03 -1.89
C LYS A 65 10.94 20.74 -1.12
N SER A 66 10.87 20.82 0.22
CA SER A 66 10.56 19.64 1.05
C SER A 66 9.11 19.16 0.87
N GLN A 67 8.18 20.08 0.63
CA GLN A 67 6.78 19.74 0.37
C GLN A 67 6.62 19.05 -0.99
N ILE A 68 7.28 19.59 -2.04
CA ILE A 68 7.31 18.98 -3.37
C ILE A 68 7.90 17.57 -3.28
N LYS A 69 9.07 17.41 -2.67
CA LYS A 69 9.69 16.09 -2.50
C LYS A 69 8.75 15.08 -1.84
N ARG A 70 8.10 15.46 -0.73
CA ARG A 70 7.13 14.58 -0.06
C ARG A 70 5.94 14.18 -0.94
N LYS A 71 5.54 15.04 -1.88
CA LYS A 71 4.47 14.71 -2.82
C LYS A 71 4.95 13.79 -3.93
N ILE A 72 6.14 14.03 -4.45
CA ILE A 72 6.79 13.12 -5.40
C ILE A 72 6.97 11.73 -4.77
N ASP A 73 7.44 11.65 -3.53
CA ASP A 73 7.55 10.41 -2.76
C ASP A 73 6.21 9.69 -2.54
N ARG A 74 5.07 10.39 -2.72
CA ARG A 74 3.71 9.85 -2.65
C ARG A 74 3.07 9.60 -4.02
N GLY A 75 3.86 9.57 -5.10
CA GLY A 75 3.43 9.22 -6.43
C GLY A 75 2.88 10.36 -7.29
N TYR A 76 2.99 11.59 -6.82
CA TYR A 76 2.73 12.74 -7.66
C TYR A 76 3.91 13.00 -8.60
N LYS A 77 3.65 13.40 -9.83
CA LYS A 77 4.65 13.77 -10.83
C LYS A 77 4.24 15.05 -11.53
N THR A 78 5.23 15.79 -12.04
CA THR A 78 4.98 16.91 -12.95
C THR A 78 4.54 16.41 -14.33
N VAL A 79 4.07 17.29 -15.18
CA VAL A 79 3.71 16.94 -16.56
C VAL A 79 4.91 16.44 -17.34
N GLU A 80 6.09 17.06 -17.15
CA GLU A 80 7.34 16.65 -17.81
C GLU A 80 7.81 15.27 -17.34
N MET A 81 7.62 14.92 -16.06
CA MET A 81 7.92 13.57 -15.54
C MET A 81 7.00 12.50 -16.13
N TYR A 82 5.89 12.88 -16.76
CA TYR A 82 5.04 12.02 -17.56
C TYR A 82 5.37 12.09 -19.06
N GLY A 83 6.37 12.84 -19.47
CA GLY A 83 6.77 13.01 -20.86
C GLY A 83 5.85 13.95 -21.65
N ILE A 84 5.07 14.80 -20.95
CA ILE A 84 4.20 15.82 -21.57
C ILE A 84 4.94 17.15 -21.55
N THR A 85 5.07 17.80 -22.70
CA THR A 85 5.68 19.11 -22.88
C THR A 85 4.61 20.15 -23.17
N ASP A 86 4.93 21.44 -22.98
CA ASP A 86 3.97 22.55 -23.11
C ASP A 86 3.37 22.72 -24.48
N ASP A 87 4.07 22.30 -25.51
CA ASP A 87 3.64 22.32 -26.90
C ASP A 87 2.61 21.22 -27.24
N MET A 88 2.42 20.25 -26.34
CA MET A 88 1.48 19.14 -26.53
C MET A 88 0.03 19.51 -26.19
N TYR A 89 -0.22 20.63 -25.50
CA TYR A 89 -1.57 21.04 -25.11
C TYR A 89 -1.74 22.54 -25.05
N GLU A 90 -2.91 23.01 -25.48
CA GLU A 90 -3.31 24.42 -25.45
C GLU A 90 -4.41 24.67 -24.41
N SER A 91 -5.02 23.63 -23.87
CA SER A 91 -6.12 23.73 -22.92
C SER A 91 -6.02 22.68 -21.80
N ALA A 92 -6.72 22.97 -20.68
CA ALA A 92 -6.82 22.04 -19.55
C ALA A 92 -7.47 20.70 -19.95
N ASN A 93 -8.41 20.71 -20.91
CA ASN A 93 -9.04 19.49 -21.41
C ASN A 93 -8.06 18.59 -22.18
N GLN A 94 -7.23 19.20 -23.03
CA GLN A 94 -6.18 18.46 -23.74
C GLN A 94 -5.14 17.91 -22.77
N LEU A 95 -4.73 18.70 -21.77
CA LEU A 95 -3.84 18.22 -20.72
C LEU A 95 -4.47 17.07 -19.93
N HIS A 96 -5.76 17.16 -19.59
CA HIS A 96 -6.49 16.07 -18.91
C HIS A 96 -6.44 14.78 -19.75
N ASP A 97 -6.70 14.85 -21.05
CA ASP A 97 -6.68 13.69 -21.93
C ASP A 97 -5.29 13.07 -22.06
N LEU A 98 -4.25 13.91 -22.15
CA LEU A 98 -2.87 13.43 -22.14
C LEU A 98 -2.52 12.73 -20.82
N LEU A 99 -2.85 13.35 -19.69
CA LEU A 99 -2.63 12.75 -18.37
C LEU A 99 -3.44 11.47 -18.18
N ASP A 100 -4.67 11.39 -18.70
CA ASP A 100 -5.48 10.17 -18.60
C ASP A 100 -4.88 9.00 -19.39
N ASN A 101 -4.16 9.30 -20.46
CA ASN A 101 -3.46 8.30 -21.27
C ASN A 101 -2.15 7.82 -20.63
N VAL A 102 -1.38 8.72 -19.99
CA VAL A 102 -0.03 8.39 -19.49
C VAL A 102 -0.01 8.02 -18.00
N ILE A 103 -0.93 8.53 -17.19
CA ILE A 103 -1.01 8.13 -15.78
C ILE A 103 -1.62 6.73 -15.71
N PRO A 104 -0.93 5.75 -15.10
CA PRO A 104 -1.44 4.38 -14.99
C PRO A 104 -2.86 4.35 -14.43
N LYS A 105 -3.74 3.57 -15.04
CA LYS A 105 -5.16 3.47 -14.65
C LYS A 105 -5.39 2.77 -13.32
N PHE A 106 -4.36 2.09 -12.81
CA PHE A 106 -4.38 1.45 -11.50
C PHE A 106 -3.74 2.36 -10.46
N ALA A 107 -4.17 2.23 -9.20
CA ALA A 107 -3.61 2.99 -8.10
C ALA A 107 -2.14 2.58 -7.89
N THR A 108 -1.24 3.35 -8.46
CA THR A 108 0.21 3.23 -8.27
C THR A 108 0.70 4.27 -7.26
N ASP A 109 1.85 4.00 -6.68
CA ASP A 109 2.54 4.92 -5.78
C ASP A 109 3.65 5.72 -6.49
N ALA A 110 4.51 6.39 -5.70
CA ALA A 110 5.60 7.20 -6.18
C ALA A 110 6.51 6.54 -7.24
N ASN A 111 6.55 5.21 -7.26
CA ASN A 111 7.46 4.45 -8.11
C ASN A 111 6.72 3.62 -9.17
N ASN A 112 5.48 3.95 -9.49
CA ASN A 112 4.59 3.17 -10.36
C ASN A 112 4.43 1.71 -9.88
N VAL A 113 4.47 1.50 -8.57
CA VAL A 113 4.27 0.18 -7.96
C VAL A 113 2.81 0.07 -7.53
N ASP A 114 2.22 -1.08 -7.82
CA ASP A 114 0.83 -1.35 -7.48
C ASP A 114 0.61 -1.35 -5.98
N LYS A 115 -0.41 -0.64 -5.51
CA LYS A 115 -0.76 -0.63 -4.09
C LYS A 115 -1.41 -1.94 -3.69
N PRO A 116 -1.03 -2.52 -2.54
CA PRO A 116 -1.65 -3.75 -2.09
C PRO A 116 -3.15 -3.61 -1.86
N MET A 117 -3.88 -4.71 -2.06
CA MET A 117 -5.31 -4.83 -1.81
C MET A 117 -5.65 -4.56 -0.34
N LYS A 118 -6.81 -3.93 -0.07
CA LYS A 118 -7.24 -3.52 1.28
C LYS A 118 -8.46 -4.31 1.75
N CYS A 119 -8.53 -4.58 3.06
CA CYS A 119 -9.68 -5.24 3.66
C CYS A 119 -10.86 -4.29 3.87
N GLN A 120 -12.09 -4.77 3.69
CA GLN A 120 -13.31 -4.18 4.23
C GLN A 120 -13.41 -4.43 5.74
N LYS A 121 -14.35 -3.77 6.43
CA LYS A 121 -14.71 -4.10 7.81
C LYS A 121 -15.69 -5.26 7.78
N TRP A 122 -15.37 -6.34 8.46
CA TRP A 122 -16.28 -7.47 8.63
C TRP A 122 -17.43 -7.09 9.56
N LYS A 123 -18.63 -7.59 9.23
CA LYS A 123 -19.84 -7.53 10.06
C LYS A 123 -20.60 -8.82 9.86
N THR A 124 -21.24 -9.31 10.89
CA THR A 124 -22.11 -10.48 10.87
C THR A 124 -23.17 -10.35 9.77
N GLY A 125 -23.39 -11.39 9.01
CA GLY A 125 -24.38 -11.45 7.93
C GLY A 125 -23.98 -10.75 6.61
N ILE A 126 -22.77 -10.19 6.51
CA ILE A 126 -22.34 -9.45 5.30
C ILE A 126 -21.41 -10.25 4.39
N PHE A 127 -20.59 -11.15 4.97
CA PHE A 127 -19.63 -11.91 4.17
C PHE A 127 -20.30 -13.11 3.49
N ASP A 128 -20.03 -13.29 2.19
CA ASP A 128 -20.55 -14.44 1.42
C ASP A 128 -19.62 -15.65 1.56
N TYR A 129 -20.10 -16.71 2.20
CA TYR A 129 -19.39 -17.97 2.40
C TYR A 129 -19.70 -19.03 1.33
N SER A 130 -20.56 -18.76 0.37
CA SER A 130 -21.04 -19.74 -0.64
C SER A 130 -19.91 -20.42 -1.42
N ASN A 131 -18.84 -19.69 -1.68
CA ASN A 131 -17.64 -20.18 -2.38
C ASN A 131 -16.55 -20.72 -1.42
N GLY A 132 -16.89 -20.90 -0.14
CA GLY A 132 -15.94 -21.19 0.92
C GLY A 132 -15.05 -20.01 1.26
N ALA A 133 -14.51 -20.03 2.46
CA ALA A 133 -13.66 -18.96 2.96
C ALA A 133 -12.44 -19.52 3.73
N PHE A 134 -11.40 -18.70 3.77
CA PHE A 134 -10.24 -18.86 4.65
C PHE A 134 -10.13 -17.67 5.60
N ALA A 135 -9.50 -17.90 6.75
CA ALA A 135 -9.09 -16.82 7.63
C ALA A 135 -7.63 -16.97 8.05
N ASP A 136 -6.96 -15.80 8.15
CA ASP A 136 -5.59 -15.64 8.63
C ASP A 136 -5.57 -14.72 9.85
N PRO A 137 -4.57 -14.83 10.76
CA PRO A 137 -4.35 -13.82 11.79
C PRO A 137 -4.12 -12.45 11.17
N LYS A 138 -4.71 -11.43 11.75
CA LYS A 138 -4.45 -10.06 11.34
C LYS A 138 -3.22 -9.49 12.03
N ILE A 139 -2.16 -9.35 11.26
CA ILE A 139 -0.88 -8.81 11.74
C ILE A 139 -1.00 -7.30 12.00
N ASN A 140 -0.41 -6.82 13.09
CA ASN A 140 -0.29 -5.40 13.41
C ASN A 140 1.12 -4.90 13.09
N GLY A 141 1.47 -4.94 11.85
CA GLY A 141 2.77 -4.55 11.33
C GLY A 141 2.70 -3.37 10.37
N VAL A 142 3.73 -3.21 9.57
CA VAL A 142 3.81 -2.22 8.50
C VAL A 142 3.66 -2.92 7.16
N ARG A 143 2.53 -2.68 6.47
CA ARG A 143 2.24 -3.29 5.17
C ARG A 143 3.34 -3.00 4.18
N CYS A 144 3.82 -4.06 3.54
CA CYS A 144 4.79 -3.97 2.47
C CYS A 144 4.54 -5.02 1.39
N THR A 145 5.14 -4.79 0.24
CA THR A 145 5.24 -5.76 -0.84
C THR A 145 6.70 -6.08 -1.10
N ILE A 146 6.97 -7.31 -1.52
CA ILE A 146 8.28 -7.71 -2.02
C ILE A 146 8.14 -8.08 -3.49
N LYS A 147 9.04 -7.53 -4.30
CA LYS A 147 9.16 -7.83 -5.73
C LYS A 147 10.59 -8.13 -6.09
N TYR A 148 10.75 -8.89 -7.18
CA TYR A 148 12.01 -9.08 -7.85
C TYR A 148 12.06 -8.08 -9.01
N GLU A 149 12.77 -6.99 -8.83
CA GLU A 149 12.76 -5.88 -9.80
C GLU A 149 14.05 -5.85 -10.60
N ALA A 150 13.91 -5.52 -11.89
CA ALA A 150 15.04 -5.22 -12.75
C ALA A 150 15.62 -3.85 -12.35
N VAL A 151 16.92 -3.81 -12.12
CA VAL A 151 17.67 -2.60 -11.82
C VAL A 151 18.65 -2.36 -12.95
N ASP A 152 18.54 -1.20 -13.60
CA ASP A 152 19.48 -0.77 -14.61
C ASP A 152 20.75 -0.24 -13.93
N ASN A 153 21.86 -0.92 -14.16
CA ASN A 153 23.18 -0.53 -13.65
C ASN A 153 24.03 0.15 -14.72
N GLY A 154 23.42 0.75 -15.71
CA GLY A 154 24.09 1.47 -16.79
C GLY A 154 25.00 0.54 -17.62
N LEU A 155 26.30 0.82 -17.63
CA LEU A 155 27.30 0.06 -18.40
C LEU A 155 27.41 -1.43 -18.00
N PHE A 156 26.94 -1.79 -16.80
CA PHE A 156 26.98 -3.17 -16.32
C PHE A 156 25.70 -3.96 -16.64
N GLY A 157 24.78 -3.36 -17.41
CA GLY A 157 23.53 -4.00 -17.84
C GLY A 157 22.47 -4.09 -16.71
N THR A 158 21.43 -4.84 -16.98
CA THR A 158 20.32 -5.04 -16.05
C THR A 158 20.60 -6.17 -15.06
N THR A 159 20.58 -5.85 -13.79
CA THR A 159 20.55 -6.85 -12.71
C THR A 159 19.14 -6.95 -12.11
N TYR A 160 18.91 -7.97 -11.29
CA TYR A 160 17.65 -8.15 -10.59
C TYR A 160 17.89 -8.14 -9.08
N GLU A 161 17.07 -7.39 -8.37
CA GLU A 161 17.14 -7.27 -6.91
C GLU A 161 15.80 -7.59 -6.27
N VAL A 162 15.84 -8.12 -5.07
CA VAL A 162 14.67 -8.16 -4.19
C VAL A 162 14.44 -6.77 -3.63
N VAL A 163 13.26 -6.21 -3.84
CA VAL A 163 12.91 -4.87 -3.38
C VAL A 163 11.70 -4.94 -2.47
N ILE A 164 11.86 -4.43 -1.26
CA ILE A 164 10.78 -4.29 -0.28
C ILE A 164 10.23 -2.87 -0.35
N ARG A 165 8.93 -2.74 -0.60
CA ARG A 165 8.26 -1.44 -0.70
C ARG A 165 7.12 -1.30 0.30
N SER A 166 6.99 -0.11 0.87
CA SER A 166 5.81 0.26 1.66
C SER A 166 4.55 0.23 0.80
N LYS A 167 3.39 0.25 1.43
CA LYS A 167 2.09 0.43 0.73
C LYS A 167 2.01 1.74 -0.07
N GLU A 168 2.92 2.69 0.15
CA GLU A 168 3.06 3.95 -0.57
C GLU A 168 4.21 3.90 -1.60
N GLY A 169 4.92 2.75 -1.74
CA GLY A 169 6.00 2.50 -2.69
C GLY A 169 7.40 2.92 -2.26
N LEU A 170 7.53 3.49 -1.11
CA LEU A 170 8.86 3.83 -0.59
C LEU A 170 9.65 2.56 -0.30
N ARG A 171 10.89 2.48 -0.79
CA ARG A 171 11.77 1.35 -0.53
C ARG A 171 12.14 1.28 0.94
N TYR A 172 12.05 0.09 1.50
CA TYR A 172 12.67 -0.30 2.76
C TYR A 172 13.95 -1.05 2.47
N ASN A 173 15.03 -0.72 3.19
CA ASN A 173 16.31 -1.43 3.10
C ASN A 173 16.44 -2.38 4.29
N VAL A 174 15.87 -3.58 4.16
CA VAL A 174 15.89 -4.62 5.21
C VAL A 174 16.71 -5.80 4.71
N LYS A 175 18.03 -5.60 4.67
CA LYS A 175 18.98 -6.49 4.01
C LYS A 175 18.87 -7.96 4.42
N HIS A 176 18.68 -8.25 5.70
CA HIS A 176 18.57 -9.63 6.17
C HIS A 176 17.31 -10.36 5.66
N ILE A 177 16.20 -9.61 5.39
CA ILE A 177 15.00 -10.16 4.75
C ILE A 177 15.23 -10.29 3.24
N GLU A 178 15.85 -9.29 2.60
CA GLU A 178 16.16 -9.32 1.17
C GLU A 178 17.04 -10.53 0.85
N ASP A 179 18.09 -10.79 1.66
CA ASP A 179 19.00 -11.92 1.48
C ASP A 179 18.31 -13.26 1.70
N ALA A 180 17.51 -13.39 2.76
CA ALA A 180 16.71 -14.58 3.01
C ALA A 180 15.74 -14.84 1.85
N PHE A 181 15.07 -13.78 1.36
CA PHE A 181 14.12 -13.88 0.27
C PHE A 181 14.80 -14.31 -1.04
N MET A 182 15.98 -13.76 -1.36
CA MET A 182 16.78 -14.15 -2.51
C MET A 182 17.13 -15.65 -2.49
N THR A 183 17.44 -16.18 -1.32
CA THR A 183 17.81 -17.59 -1.16
C THR A 183 16.64 -18.52 -1.50
N TYR A 184 15.40 -18.14 -1.19
CA TYR A 184 14.24 -19.05 -1.23
C TYR A 184 13.25 -18.77 -2.36
N VAL A 185 13.27 -17.58 -2.95
CA VAL A 185 12.34 -17.20 -4.00
C VAL A 185 12.40 -18.12 -5.23
N TYR A 186 13.55 -18.74 -5.47
CA TYR A 186 13.74 -19.70 -6.58
C TYR A 186 12.87 -20.96 -6.47
N CYS A 187 12.33 -21.25 -5.28
CA CYS A 187 11.36 -22.32 -5.10
C CYS A 187 9.99 -22.03 -5.73
N ILE A 188 9.75 -20.76 -6.11
CA ILE A 188 8.48 -20.30 -6.66
C ILE A 188 8.61 -20.15 -8.17
N PRO A 189 7.81 -20.88 -8.97
CA PRO A 189 7.81 -20.73 -10.42
C PRO A 189 7.43 -19.30 -10.84
N ASN A 190 8.10 -18.74 -11.83
CA ASN A 190 7.86 -17.40 -12.36
C ASN A 190 7.93 -16.26 -11.32
N TYR A 191 8.70 -16.45 -10.24
CA TYR A 191 8.83 -15.48 -9.13
C TYR A 191 9.15 -14.06 -9.58
N ARG A 192 9.80 -13.86 -10.72
CA ARG A 192 10.18 -12.53 -11.25
C ARG A 192 8.97 -11.65 -11.55
N ASN A 193 7.82 -12.26 -11.83
CA ASN A 193 6.58 -11.54 -12.14
C ASN A 193 5.62 -11.48 -10.96
N ILE A 194 6.00 -12.05 -9.80
CA ILE A 194 5.14 -12.12 -8.62
C ILE A 194 5.37 -10.93 -7.70
N THR A 195 4.29 -10.37 -7.18
CA THR A 195 4.33 -9.44 -6.05
C THR A 195 3.88 -10.18 -4.79
N PHE A 196 4.80 -10.34 -3.84
CA PHE A 196 4.50 -10.93 -2.53
C PHE A 196 3.94 -9.86 -1.62
N ASP A 197 2.83 -10.14 -0.98
CA ASP A 197 2.10 -9.23 -0.12
C ASP A 197 2.19 -9.68 1.34
N GLY A 198 2.60 -8.77 2.21
CA GLY A 198 2.86 -9.08 3.60
C GLY A 198 3.00 -7.85 4.48
N GLU A 199 3.50 -8.06 5.66
CA GLU A 199 3.81 -7.02 6.61
C GLU A 199 5.20 -7.20 7.22
N LEU A 200 5.95 -6.10 7.38
CA LEU A 200 7.08 -6.07 8.28
C LEU A 200 6.56 -6.06 9.71
N TYR A 201 7.06 -6.95 10.53
CA TYR A 201 6.55 -7.19 11.86
C TYR A 201 7.66 -7.44 12.89
N ILE A 202 7.42 -7.04 14.11
CA ILE A 202 8.21 -7.41 15.29
C ILE A 202 7.21 -7.72 16.39
N LYS A 203 7.28 -8.94 16.95
CA LYS A 203 6.36 -9.38 18.01
C LYS A 203 6.35 -8.42 19.19
N GLY A 204 5.15 -8.09 19.67
CA GLY A 204 4.94 -7.24 20.84
C GLY A 204 5.23 -5.76 20.63
N GLN A 205 5.64 -5.35 19.43
CA GLN A 205 5.90 -3.95 19.13
C GLN A 205 4.69 -3.27 18.48
N LYS A 206 4.51 -1.99 18.78
CA LYS A 206 3.48 -1.15 18.16
C LYS A 206 3.85 -0.85 16.70
N ASN A 207 2.84 -0.69 15.85
CA ASN A 207 3.01 -0.36 14.42
C ASN A 207 3.93 0.86 14.19
N THR A 208 3.82 1.91 15.02
CA THR A 208 4.69 3.10 14.94
C THR A 208 6.16 2.77 15.18
N THR A 209 6.46 1.91 16.16
CA THR A 209 7.82 1.43 16.48
C THR A 209 8.38 0.60 15.33
N ILE A 210 7.58 -0.34 14.80
CA ILE A 210 7.94 -1.16 13.64
C ILE A 210 8.21 -0.27 12.42
N GLY A 211 7.36 0.73 12.18
CA GLY A 211 7.56 1.69 11.11
C GLY A 211 8.83 2.53 11.23
N GLY A 212 9.23 2.86 12.46
CA GLY A 212 10.52 3.50 12.76
C GLY A 212 11.69 2.58 12.44
N ALA A 213 11.61 1.32 12.87
CA ALA A 213 12.63 0.31 12.60
C ALA A 213 12.77 0.02 11.09
N ALA A 214 11.66 -0.08 10.37
CA ALA A 214 11.66 -0.35 8.92
C ALA A 214 12.31 0.77 8.10
N ARG A 215 12.15 2.03 8.53
CA ARG A 215 12.68 3.20 7.80
C ARG A 215 14.11 3.58 8.15
N ASN A 216 14.62 3.10 9.28
CA ASN A 216 15.95 3.46 9.76
C ASN A 216 16.78 2.20 10.05
N PRO A 217 17.70 1.82 9.14
CA PRO A 217 18.60 0.67 9.36
C PRO A 217 19.50 0.77 10.60
N LYS A 218 19.72 1.98 11.14
CA LYS A 218 20.48 2.20 12.38
C LYS A 218 19.63 1.98 13.65
N ASN A 219 18.32 1.78 13.52
CA ASN A 219 17.46 1.49 14.65
C ASN A 219 17.83 0.11 15.24
N PRO A 220 18.06 -0.03 16.57
CA PRO A 220 18.41 -1.30 17.18
C PRO A 220 17.40 -2.43 16.94
N LEU A 221 16.13 -2.09 16.71
CA LEU A 221 15.07 -3.05 16.43
C LEU A 221 15.04 -3.50 14.95
N HIS A 222 15.77 -2.83 14.06
CA HIS A 222 15.77 -3.15 12.63
C HIS A 222 16.13 -4.61 12.34
N LYS A 223 17.09 -5.15 13.03
CA LYS A 223 17.56 -6.56 12.89
C LYS A 223 16.53 -7.61 13.29
N TYR A 224 15.47 -7.21 14.02
CA TYR A 224 14.38 -8.11 14.45
C TYR A 224 13.16 -8.06 13.56
N LEU A 225 13.21 -7.26 12.49
CA LEU A 225 12.12 -7.22 11.51
C LEU A 225 11.97 -8.58 10.84
N GLN A 226 10.72 -9.04 10.75
CA GLN A 226 10.31 -10.23 10.01
C GLN A 226 9.40 -9.82 8.87
N PHE A 227 9.40 -10.56 7.77
CA PHE A 227 8.38 -10.43 6.73
C PHE A 227 7.32 -11.52 6.91
N VAL A 228 6.12 -11.11 7.30
CA VAL A 228 4.97 -12.01 7.42
C VAL A 228 4.23 -12.02 6.11
N ASN A 229 4.37 -13.10 5.33
CA ASN A 229 3.77 -13.27 4.02
C ASN A 229 2.42 -13.97 4.13
N PHE A 230 1.37 -13.36 3.57
CA PHE A 230 0.01 -13.90 3.62
C PHE A 230 -0.69 -13.93 2.27
N ASP A 231 -0.16 -13.29 1.23
CA ASP A 231 -0.72 -13.34 -0.12
C ASP A 231 0.36 -13.08 -1.18
N LEU A 232 -0.01 -13.25 -2.43
CA LEU A 232 0.79 -12.85 -3.59
C LEU A 232 -0.13 -12.43 -4.74
N SER A 233 0.39 -11.66 -5.67
CA SER A 233 -0.25 -11.36 -6.95
C SER A 233 0.56 -11.95 -8.07
N ILE A 234 -0.12 -12.63 -9.01
CA ILE A 234 0.48 -13.18 -10.22
C ILE A 234 -0.10 -12.39 -11.39
N PRO A 235 0.69 -11.53 -12.06
CA PRO A 235 0.22 -10.85 -13.26
C PRO A 235 -0.04 -11.84 -14.41
N ASP A 236 -0.92 -11.48 -15.32
CA ASP A 236 -1.19 -12.14 -16.61
C ASP A 236 -1.82 -13.55 -16.58
N VAL A 237 -2.44 -13.94 -15.45
CA VAL A 237 -3.07 -15.26 -15.35
C VAL A 237 -4.54 -15.13 -15.02
N SER A 238 -5.38 -14.85 -16.01
CA SER A 238 -6.81 -14.55 -15.90
C SER A 238 -7.68 -15.57 -15.15
N ASN A 239 -7.24 -16.80 -14.94
CA ASN A 239 -7.98 -17.86 -14.23
C ASN A 239 -7.24 -18.44 -13.00
N ARG A 240 -6.03 -18.01 -12.71
CA ARG A 240 -5.21 -18.52 -11.60
C ARG A 240 -5.07 -17.55 -10.43
N ASP A 241 -5.73 -16.40 -10.50
CA ASP A 241 -5.63 -15.36 -9.47
C ASP A 241 -6.59 -15.58 -8.29
N ARG A 242 -7.16 -16.77 -8.16
CA ARG A 242 -8.02 -17.12 -7.02
C ARG A 242 -7.20 -17.35 -5.76
N TYR A 243 -7.69 -16.88 -4.62
CA TYR A 243 -6.97 -16.91 -3.35
C TYR A 243 -6.51 -18.32 -2.95
N TYR A 244 -7.32 -19.34 -3.15
CA TYR A 244 -6.91 -20.71 -2.82
C TYR A 244 -5.69 -21.18 -3.63
N LEU A 245 -5.59 -20.81 -4.94
CA LEU A 245 -4.43 -21.16 -5.77
C LEU A 245 -3.18 -20.38 -5.36
N ARG A 246 -3.32 -19.09 -5.04
CA ARG A 246 -2.21 -18.28 -4.53
C ARG A 246 -1.66 -18.84 -3.22
N ARG A 247 -2.55 -19.29 -2.33
CA ARG A 247 -2.18 -19.97 -1.08
C ARG A 247 -1.44 -21.28 -1.33
N ASP A 248 -1.92 -22.10 -2.25
CA ASP A 248 -1.27 -23.37 -2.62
C ASP A 248 0.14 -23.14 -3.16
N ILE A 249 0.33 -22.11 -4.00
CA ILE A 249 1.65 -21.71 -4.50
C ILE A 249 2.57 -21.31 -3.35
N LEU A 250 2.11 -20.46 -2.43
CA LEU A 250 2.90 -20.05 -1.27
C LEU A 250 3.24 -21.23 -0.36
N ASN A 251 2.26 -22.06 -0.03
CA ASN A 251 2.45 -23.20 0.84
C ASN A 251 3.45 -24.20 0.23
N HIS A 252 3.31 -24.50 -1.06
CA HIS A 252 4.24 -25.41 -1.74
C HIS A 252 5.66 -24.84 -1.77
N ALA A 253 5.82 -23.57 -2.08
CA ALA A 253 7.12 -22.92 -2.18
C ALA A 253 7.83 -22.86 -0.83
N TRP A 254 7.14 -22.43 0.20
CA TRP A 254 7.72 -22.31 1.54
C TRP A 254 7.97 -23.68 2.18
N ASN A 255 7.10 -24.67 1.95
CA ASN A 255 7.38 -26.05 2.37
C ASN A 255 8.66 -26.60 1.72
N LYS A 256 8.84 -26.37 0.41
CA LYS A 256 10.06 -26.78 -0.28
C LYS A 256 11.30 -26.06 0.25
N ALA A 257 11.18 -24.78 0.58
CA ALA A 257 12.26 -23.99 1.14
C ALA A 257 12.67 -24.46 2.55
N THR A 258 11.71 -24.83 3.42
CA THR A 258 11.99 -25.32 4.78
C THR A 258 12.72 -26.67 4.80
N VAL A 259 12.48 -27.54 3.82
CA VAL A 259 13.20 -28.82 3.66
C VAL A 259 14.71 -28.59 3.41
N SER A 260 15.08 -27.43 2.88
CA SER A 260 16.48 -27.04 2.67
C SER A 260 17.21 -26.57 3.93
N ASN A 261 16.63 -26.79 5.11
CA ASN A 261 17.21 -26.59 6.43
C ASN A 261 17.48 -25.13 6.80
N SER A 262 16.46 -24.29 6.72
CA SER A 262 16.59 -22.88 7.03
C SER A 262 15.77 -22.46 8.24
N ASP A 263 16.45 -22.03 9.29
CA ASP A 263 15.86 -21.32 10.43
C ASP A 263 15.27 -19.93 10.03
N ASP A 264 15.51 -19.53 8.79
CA ASP A 264 15.08 -18.23 8.27
C ASP A 264 13.60 -18.20 7.89
N ILE A 265 12.99 -19.39 7.65
CA ILE A 265 11.60 -19.50 7.21
C ILE A 265 10.80 -20.32 8.20
N TYR A 266 9.66 -19.79 8.60
CA TYR A 266 8.69 -20.49 9.45
C TYR A 266 7.30 -20.49 8.80
N ILE A 267 6.66 -21.66 8.79
CA ILE A 267 5.27 -21.82 8.35
C ILE A 267 4.40 -21.89 9.60
N GLN A 268 3.63 -20.84 9.85
CA GLN A 268 2.76 -20.73 11.01
C GLN A 268 1.39 -21.35 10.73
N PHE A 269 1.06 -22.45 11.41
CA PHE A 269 -0.22 -23.14 11.27
C PHE A 269 -1.30 -22.64 12.21
N LYS A 270 -0.93 -22.10 13.38
CA LYS A 270 -1.85 -21.62 14.41
C LYS A 270 -1.43 -20.26 14.95
N PRO A 271 -2.37 -19.42 15.38
CA PRO A 271 -2.04 -18.14 16.00
C PRO A 271 -1.12 -18.27 17.21
N GLU A 272 -1.29 -19.34 18.01
CA GLU A 272 -0.54 -19.59 19.24
C GLU A 272 0.94 -19.92 19.00
N GLU A 273 1.31 -20.34 17.79
CA GLU A 273 2.70 -20.63 17.40
C GLU A 273 3.57 -19.41 17.22
N HIS A 274 3.01 -18.22 17.41
CA HIS A 274 3.72 -16.95 17.23
C HIS A 274 5.07 -16.89 18.00
N ASP A 275 5.21 -17.55 19.14
CA ASP A 275 6.48 -17.59 19.86
C ASP A 275 7.54 -18.42 19.15
N ALA A 276 7.17 -19.46 18.42
CA ALA A 276 8.07 -20.29 17.65
C ALA A 276 8.67 -19.56 16.43
N THR A 277 8.04 -18.46 15.97
CA THR A 277 8.49 -17.72 14.79
C THR A 277 9.57 -16.67 15.07
N LYS A 278 9.99 -16.49 16.32
CA LYS A 278 10.84 -15.34 16.75
C LYS A 278 12.16 -15.18 16.01
N SER A 279 12.78 -16.28 15.59
CA SER A 279 14.07 -16.26 14.89
C SER A 279 13.93 -16.21 13.38
N ALA A 280 12.76 -16.53 12.84
CA ALA A 280 12.54 -16.56 11.41
C ALA A 280 12.59 -15.14 10.82
N LYS A 281 13.18 -15.00 9.62
CA LYS A 281 13.16 -13.75 8.84
C LYS A 281 11.90 -13.64 7.97
N ILE A 282 11.39 -14.79 7.53
CA ILE A 282 10.18 -14.93 6.73
C ILE A 282 9.19 -15.85 7.45
N VAL A 283 7.99 -15.39 7.66
CA VAL A 283 6.89 -16.17 8.24
C VAL A 283 5.77 -16.27 7.21
N SER A 284 5.43 -17.49 6.82
CA SER A 284 4.27 -17.76 5.98
C SER A 284 3.08 -18.17 6.85
N LEU A 285 1.95 -17.48 6.72
CA LEU A 285 0.74 -17.82 7.46
C LEU A 285 -0.01 -18.94 6.73
N CYS A 286 -0.46 -19.97 7.47
CA CYS A 286 -1.43 -20.92 6.98
C CYS A 286 -2.84 -20.48 7.33
N SER A 287 -3.70 -20.47 6.31
CA SER A 287 -5.10 -20.12 6.48
C SER A 287 -5.90 -21.28 7.03
N ILE A 288 -6.88 -21.00 7.89
CA ILE A 288 -7.89 -21.97 8.31
C ILE A 288 -9.17 -21.88 7.48
N ASN A 289 -9.89 -22.97 7.32
CA ASN A 289 -11.19 -22.97 6.69
C ASN A 289 -12.23 -22.34 7.61
N ILE A 290 -13.10 -21.49 7.03
CA ILE A 290 -14.22 -20.81 7.69
C ILE A 290 -15.51 -21.17 6.95
N LYS A 291 -16.55 -21.52 7.68
CA LYS A 291 -17.85 -21.92 7.14
C LYS A 291 -18.95 -20.90 7.37
N GLY A 292 -18.79 -20.00 8.34
CA GLY A 292 -19.79 -19.00 8.71
C GLY A 292 -19.28 -17.98 9.72
N ASP A 293 -20.16 -17.07 10.12
CA ASP A 293 -19.82 -15.96 11.02
C ASP A 293 -19.32 -16.43 12.39
N SER A 294 -19.90 -17.51 12.95
CA SER A 294 -19.46 -18.08 14.23
C SER A 294 -18.01 -18.56 14.21
N ASP A 295 -17.57 -19.12 13.07
CA ASP A 295 -16.16 -19.52 12.92
C ASP A 295 -15.25 -18.30 12.86
N VAL A 296 -15.69 -17.21 12.21
CA VAL A 296 -14.91 -15.95 12.17
C VAL A 296 -14.77 -15.37 13.56
N GLU A 297 -15.85 -15.32 14.33
CA GLU A 297 -15.84 -14.81 15.71
C GLU A 297 -14.90 -15.62 16.59
N ALA A 298 -15.05 -16.94 16.58
CA ALA A 298 -14.19 -17.84 17.36
C ALA A 298 -12.70 -17.71 16.96
N TYR A 299 -12.42 -17.62 15.67
CA TYR A 299 -11.05 -17.48 15.21
C TYR A 299 -10.46 -16.10 15.49
N ARG A 300 -11.26 -15.03 15.34
CA ARG A 300 -10.88 -13.68 15.77
C ARG A 300 -10.44 -13.65 17.22
N ASP A 301 -11.25 -14.25 18.10
CA ASP A 301 -10.99 -14.24 19.54
C ASP A 301 -9.73 -15.06 19.89
N ARG A 302 -9.49 -16.19 19.22
CA ARG A 302 -8.21 -16.92 19.31
C ARG A 302 -7.02 -16.07 18.87
N CYS A 303 -7.15 -15.36 17.76
CA CYS A 303 -6.09 -14.47 17.28
C CYS A 303 -5.81 -13.35 18.27
N ILE A 304 -6.86 -12.75 18.86
CA ILE A 304 -6.71 -11.70 19.89
C ILE A 304 -6.01 -12.27 21.13
N ALA A 305 -6.41 -13.45 21.61
CA ALA A 305 -5.78 -14.11 22.74
C ALA A 305 -4.28 -14.42 22.49
N ALA A 306 -3.90 -14.67 21.21
CA ALA A 306 -2.52 -14.86 20.79
C ALA A 306 -1.75 -13.53 20.54
N GLY A 307 -2.37 -12.37 20.76
CA GLY A 307 -1.74 -11.04 20.64
C GLY A 307 -1.82 -10.38 19.26
N TYR A 308 -2.69 -10.88 18.37
CA TYR A 308 -2.99 -10.25 17.08
C TYR A 308 -4.14 -9.25 17.18
N GLU A 309 -4.35 -8.41 16.15
CA GLU A 309 -5.49 -7.48 16.11
C GLU A 309 -6.85 -8.15 15.89
N GLY A 310 -6.87 -9.42 15.53
CA GLY A 310 -8.02 -10.20 15.10
C GLY A 310 -7.67 -11.07 13.91
N CYS A 311 -8.60 -11.23 12.96
CA CYS A 311 -8.36 -12.02 11.76
C CYS A 311 -8.78 -11.28 10.47
N VAL A 312 -8.31 -11.82 9.33
CA VAL A 312 -8.75 -11.43 7.98
C VAL A 312 -9.42 -12.63 7.33
N VAL A 313 -10.66 -12.45 6.93
CA VAL A 313 -11.47 -13.46 6.21
C VAL A 313 -11.40 -13.17 4.72
N ARG A 314 -11.23 -14.21 3.89
CA ARG A 314 -11.18 -14.11 2.42
C ARG A 314 -11.95 -15.24 1.77
N SER A 315 -12.72 -14.91 0.74
CA SER A 315 -13.32 -15.92 -0.13
C SER A 315 -12.23 -16.71 -0.86
N LYS A 316 -12.40 -18.04 -0.98
CA LYS A 316 -11.46 -18.90 -1.70
C LYS A 316 -11.25 -18.48 -3.14
N ILE A 317 -12.28 -17.91 -3.76
CA ILE A 317 -12.26 -17.45 -5.15
C ILE A 317 -11.85 -15.97 -5.29
N ALA A 318 -11.47 -15.30 -4.20
CA ALA A 318 -11.08 -13.89 -4.25
C ALA A 318 -9.89 -13.66 -5.19
N GLU A 319 -10.08 -12.78 -6.15
CA GLU A 319 -9.00 -12.30 -7.03
C GLU A 319 -8.15 -11.24 -6.30
N TYR A 320 -6.87 -11.14 -6.69
CA TYR A 320 -6.02 -10.07 -6.20
C TYR A 320 -6.17 -8.84 -7.11
N LYS A 321 -6.67 -7.74 -6.55
CA LYS A 321 -6.86 -6.48 -7.29
C LYS A 321 -6.13 -5.35 -6.58
N PHE A 322 -5.01 -4.90 -7.14
CA PHE A 322 -4.24 -3.79 -6.60
C PHE A 322 -5.11 -2.57 -6.33
N GLY A 323 -4.85 -1.86 -5.24
CA GLY A 323 -5.54 -0.65 -4.83
C GLY A 323 -7.00 -0.82 -4.42
N SER A 324 -7.61 -1.97 -4.68
CA SER A 324 -9.03 -2.23 -4.42
C SER A 324 -9.31 -2.53 -2.94
N ARG A 325 -10.62 -2.50 -2.61
CA ARG A 325 -11.14 -2.92 -1.31
C ARG A 325 -12.38 -3.81 -1.54
N PRO A 326 -12.17 -5.07 -1.97
CA PRO A 326 -13.26 -5.95 -2.35
C PRO A 326 -14.05 -6.44 -1.14
N GLN A 327 -15.31 -6.82 -1.37
CA GLN A 327 -16.14 -7.47 -0.34
C GLN A 327 -15.70 -8.91 -0.04
N THR A 328 -14.90 -9.50 -0.92
CA THR A 328 -14.33 -10.85 -0.76
C THR A 328 -13.15 -10.91 0.21
N MET A 329 -12.74 -9.78 0.81
CA MET A 329 -11.68 -9.70 1.83
C MET A 329 -12.08 -8.73 2.93
N MET A 330 -12.31 -9.25 4.13
CA MET A 330 -12.75 -8.47 5.27
C MET A 330 -11.90 -8.73 6.51
N LYS A 331 -11.76 -7.69 7.35
CA LYS A 331 -11.05 -7.77 8.64
C LYS A 331 -12.05 -7.78 9.78
N ALA A 332 -11.96 -8.78 10.65
CA ALA A 332 -12.65 -8.86 11.93
C ALA A 332 -11.67 -8.48 13.05
N LYS A 333 -11.95 -7.37 13.71
CA LYS A 333 -11.17 -6.83 14.83
C LYS A 333 -12.04 -6.74 16.06
N GLN A 334 -11.41 -6.68 17.24
CA GLN A 334 -12.08 -6.20 18.44
C GLN A 334 -12.49 -4.74 18.23
N CYS A 335 -13.74 -4.41 18.50
CA CYS A 335 -14.16 -3.02 18.64
C CYS A 335 -13.83 -2.58 20.05
N GLU A 336 -12.92 -1.66 20.22
CA GLU A 336 -12.77 -0.90 21.45
C GLU A 336 -13.80 0.23 21.38
N GLU A 337 -14.87 0.13 22.15
CA GLU A 337 -15.76 1.24 22.44
C GLU A 337 -15.16 2.00 23.60
N THR A 338 -14.72 3.24 23.34
CA THR A 338 -14.22 4.14 24.39
C THR A 338 -15.24 5.26 24.54
N GLU A 339 -15.84 5.37 25.71
CA GLU A 339 -16.60 6.55 26.07
C GLU A 339 -15.61 7.68 26.33
N CYS A 340 -15.68 8.75 25.54
CA CYS A 340 -14.88 9.95 25.72
C CYS A 340 -15.80 11.09 26.14
N LEU A 341 -15.44 11.78 27.22
CA LEU A 341 -16.05 13.06 27.54
C LEU A 341 -15.50 14.10 26.55
N CYS A 342 -16.37 14.63 25.70
CA CYS A 342 -16.01 15.74 24.84
C CYS A 342 -15.89 17.02 25.68
N LEU A 343 -14.67 17.46 25.95
CA LEU A 343 -14.42 18.68 26.75
C LEU A 343 -14.52 19.94 25.89
N ASP A 344 -14.25 19.85 24.60
CA ASP A 344 -14.36 20.96 23.65
C ASP A 344 -14.43 20.44 22.20
N ILE A 345 -15.13 21.17 21.36
CA ILE A 345 -15.15 20.94 19.90
C ILE A 345 -14.40 22.10 19.26
N LEU A 346 -13.13 21.87 18.96
CA LEU A 346 -12.37 22.76 18.09
C LEU A 346 -12.93 22.64 16.67
N VAL A 347 -13.84 23.53 16.32
CA VAL A 347 -14.29 23.70 14.93
C VAL A 347 -13.15 24.39 14.20
N ASP A 348 -12.25 23.62 13.66
CA ASP A 348 -11.35 24.13 12.62
C ASP A 348 -12.25 24.59 11.46
N ARG A 349 -12.11 25.86 11.04
CA ARG A 349 -13.03 26.56 10.13
C ARG A 349 -13.55 25.64 9.04
N ILE A 350 -14.74 25.12 9.24
CA ILE A 350 -15.51 24.51 8.16
C ILE A 350 -15.79 25.63 7.17
N THR A 351 -15.25 25.53 5.99
CA THR A 351 -15.63 26.38 4.85
C THR A 351 -17.15 26.32 4.78
N LYS A 352 -17.81 27.46 5.02
CA LYS A 352 -19.25 27.57 4.80
C LYS A 352 -19.55 27.05 3.40
N ILE A 353 -20.36 26.00 3.32
CA ILE A 353 -21.08 25.68 2.11
C ILE A 353 -22.00 26.88 1.91
N VAL A 354 -21.70 27.72 0.93
CA VAL A 354 -22.62 28.74 0.47
C VAL A 354 -23.61 27.98 -0.39
N ASP A 355 -24.78 27.69 0.18
CA ASP A 355 -25.92 27.26 -0.60
C ASP A 355 -26.23 28.39 -1.57
N GLY A 356 -25.95 28.12 -2.86
CA GLY A 356 -26.31 29.01 -3.93
C GLY A 356 -27.83 28.96 -4.13
N HIS A 357 -28.47 30.11 -3.99
CA HIS A 357 -29.68 30.45 -4.74
C HIS A 357 -29.23 31.25 -5.96
#